data_0f0cd9910e021f5d7627b743c744de32
#
_entry.id   0f0cd9910e021f5d7627b743c744de32
#
_cell.length_a   1.000
_cell.length_b   1.000
_cell.length_c   1.000
_cell.angle_alpha   90.00
_cell.angle_beta   90.00
_cell.angle_gamma   90.00
#
_symmetry.space_group_name_H-M   'P 1'
#
loop_
_entity.id
_entity.type
_entity.pdbx_description
1 polymer ?
#
loop_
_entity_poly.entity_id
_entity_poly.type
_entity_poly.pdbx_seq_one_letter_code
_entity_poly.pdbx_strand_id
1 'polypeptide(L)'
;FHANWGGRHVHFGKFVYGNFNLTLVDDADIYVGDYTMFGPNVTVASAGHPVLPDLREKLYQYNAPVHIGKNCWIGAGSLILPGVTIGDNTVIGAGSVVTKNIPADVVAVGNPCRVLRSIGEKDREYYFKEKRIDWPEIEK
;
A
#
# COMPACT_ATOMS: atom_id res chain seq x y z
N PHE A 1 -12.32 -8.77 3.07
CA PHE A 1 -11.88 -7.41 3.41
C PHE A 1 -13.04 -6.59 3.99
N HIS A 2 -12.70 -5.47 4.58
CA HIS A 2 -13.68 -4.55 5.16
C HIS A 2 -13.59 -3.19 4.48
N ALA A 3 -14.72 -2.64 4.08
CA ALA A 3 -14.77 -1.30 3.50
C ALA A 3 -15.98 -0.55 4.10
N ASN A 4 -15.76 0.66 4.60
CA ASN A 4 -16.83 1.40 5.30
C ASN A 4 -17.95 1.87 4.37
N TRP A 5 -17.67 2.04 3.08
CA TRP A 5 -18.67 2.29 2.03
C TRP A 5 -18.92 1.05 1.17
N GLY A 6 -18.65 -0.15 1.72
CA GLY A 6 -18.88 -1.43 1.03
C GLY A 6 -18.01 -1.65 -0.21
N GLY A 7 -16.91 -0.91 -0.35
CA GLY A 7 -16.04 -0.97 -1.51
C GLY A 7 -16.51 -0.12 -2.69
N ARG A 8 -17.50 0.74 -2.49
CA ARG A 8 -18.07 1.58 -3.54
C ARG A 8 -17.02 2.45 -4.24
N HIS A 9 -16.03 2.90 -3.50
CA HIS A 9 -14.97 3.78 -4.00
C HIS A 9 -13.64 3.05 -4.13
N VAL A 10 -13.66 1.72 -4.17
CA VAL A 10 -12.45 0.90 -4.34
C VAL A 10 -12.34 0.43 -5.78
N HIS A 11 -11.19 0.68 -6.40
CA HIS A 11 -10.92 0.35 -7.80
C HIS A 11 -9.70 -0.56 -7.88
N PHE A 12 -9.95 -1.87 -7.98
CA PHE A 12 -8.90 -2.87 -8.13
C PHE A 12 -8.64 -3.18 -9.60
N GLY A 13 -7.37 -3.21 -9.97
CA GLY A 13 -6.93 -3.77 -11.24
C GLY A 13 -7.05 -5.30 -11.27
N LYS A 14 -6.39 -5.91 -12.24
CA LYS A 14 -6.40 -7.37 -12.42
C LYS A 14 -5.49 -8.05 -11.40
N PHE A 15 -5.92 -9.21 -10.91
CA PHE A 15 -5.13 -10.08 -10.05
C PHE A 15 -4.57 -9.39 -8.80
N VAL A 16 -5.33 -8.48 -8.21
CA VAL A 16 -5.02 -7.90 -6.90
C VAL A 16 -5.29 -8.95 -5.82
N TYR A 17 -4.30 -9.16 -4.96
CA TYR A 17 -4.41 -10.10 -3.86
C TYR A 17 -4.55 -9.37 -2.53
N GLY A 18 -5.61 -9.65 -1.77
CA GLY A 18 -5.81 -9.16 -0.42
C GLY A 18 -5.77 -10.29 0.60
N ASN A 19 -5.01 -10.12 1.66
CA ASN A 19 -4.93 -11.07 2.75
C ASN A 19 -5.95 -10.75 3.86
N PHE A 20 -5.92 -11.48 4.96
CA PHE A 20 -6.87 -11.33 6.06
C PHE A 20 -6.93 -9.90 6.58
N ASN A 21 -8.14 -9.45 6.90
CA ASN A 21 -8.42 -8.15 7.52
C ASN A 21 -7.89 -6.94 6.72
N LEU A 22 -7.88 -7.03 5.40
CA LEU A 22 -7.64 -5.85 4.57
C LEU A 22 -8.78 -4.86 4.84
N THR A 23 -8.43 -3.69 5.37
CA THR A 23 -9.38 -2.65 5.77
C THR A 23 -9.22 -1.44 4.87
N LEU A 24 -10.31 -1.06 4.22
CA LEU A 24 -10.33 0.06 3.28
C LEU A 24 -11.31 1.11 3.76
N VAL A 25 -10.79 2.26 4.18
CA VAL A 25 -11.61 3.42 4.54
C VAL A 25 -11.85 4.19 3.25
N ASP A 26 -12.92 3.83 2.53
CA ASP A 26 -13.18 4.26 1.16
C ASP A 26 -14.16 5.43 1.04
N ASP A 27 -14.01 6.44 1.90
CA ASP A 27 -14.76 7.69 1.79
C ASP A 27 -14.39 8.45 0.52
N ALA A 28 -13.11 8.46 0.13
CA ALA A 28 -12.65 8.86 -1.20
C ALA A 28 -12.16 7.63 -1.96
N ASP A 29 -11.83 7.82 -3.23
CA ASP A 29 -11.41 6.72 -4.09
C ASP A 29 -10.06 6.13 -3.66
N ILE A 30 -9.99 4.81 -3.70
CA ILE A 30 -8.76 4.03 -3.49
C ILE A 30 -8.51 3.24 -4.77
N TYR A 31 -7.39 3.53 -5.43
CA TYR A 31 -6.98 2.86 -6.66
C TYR A 31 -5.82 1.93 -6.39
N VAL A 32 -5.93 0.69 -6.83
CA VAL A 32 -4.88 -0.33 -6.70
C VAL A 32 -4.61 -0.95 -8.06
N GLY A 33 -3.38 -0.85 -8.52
CA GLY A 33 -2.96 -1.35 -9.83
C GLY A 33 -2.86 -2.88 -9.88
N ASP A 34 -2.72 -3.38 -11.11
CA ASP A 34 -2.66 -4.82 -11.40
C ASP A 34 -1.55 -5.52 -10.60
N TYR A 35 -1.81 -6.74 -10.17
CA TYR A 35 -0.86 -7.63 -9.48
C TYR A 35 -0.34 -7.12 -8.13
N THR A 36 -0.92 -6.10 -7.56
CA THR A 36 -0.54 -5.63 -6.22
C THR A 36 -1.04 -6.60 -5.16
N MET A 37 -0.21 -6.86 -4.17
CA MET A 37 -0.47 -7.81 -3.09
C MET A 37 -0.44 -7.11 -1.74
N PHE A 38 -1.44 -7.42 -0.92
CA PHE A 38 -1.51 -6.94 0.48
C PHE A 38 -1.26 -8.08 1.45
N GLY A 39 -0.38 -7.88 2.41
CA GLY A 39 -0.26 -8.76 3.56
C GLY A 39 -1.47 -8.63 4.51
N PRO A 40 -1.56 -9.46 5.55
CA PRO A 40 -2.66 -9.38 6.50
C PRO A 40 -2.64 -8.07 7.30
N ASN A 41 -3.83 -7.64 7.74
CA ASN A 41 -4.01 -6.48 8.60
C ASN A 41 -3.48 -5.16 8.03
N VAL A 42 -3.54 -4.99 6.72
CA VAL A 42 -3.22 -3.71 6.07
C VAL A 42 -4.45 -2.81 6.11
N THR A 43 -4.25 -1.54 6.44
CA THR A 43 -5.28 -0.52 6.38
C THR A 43 -4.90 0.55 5.36
N VAL A 44 -5.83 0.85 4.45
CA VAL A 44 -5.72 1.97 3.52
C VAL A 44 -6.83 2.94 3.85
N ALA A 45 -6.46 4.17 4.21
CA ALA A 45 -7.44 5.20 4.60
C ALA A 45 -7.42 6.36 3.63
N SER A 46 -8.59 6.73 3.13
CA SER A 46 -8.77 7.89 2.25
C SER A 46 -9.45 9.06 2.95
N ALA A 47 -9.65 8.98 4.27
CA ALA A 47 -10.31 10.02 5.05
C ALA A 47 -9.61 10.25 6.38
N GLY A 48 -9.74 11.45 6.90
CA GLY A 48 -9.24 11.83 8.20
C GLY A 48 -10.01 13.01 8.77
N HIS A 49 -9.65 13.42 9.96
CA HIS A 49 -10.30 14.54 10.66
C HIS A 49 -9.31 15.66 10.97
N PRO A 50 -9.78 16.92 11.02
CA PRO A 50 -8.94 18.04 11.39
C PRO A 50 -8.33 17.91 12.78
N VAL A 51 -7.14 18.46 12.96
CA VAL A 51 -6.46 18.48 14.26
C VAL A 51 -7.18 19.41 15.24
N LEU A 52 -7.81 20.49 14.74
CA LEU A 52 -8.51 21.46 15.58
C LEU A 52 -9.77 20.84 16.19
N PRO A 53 -9.89 20.82 17.55
CA PRO A 53 -11.06 20.23 18.22
C PRO A 53 -12.39 20.84 17.80
N ASP A 54 -12.44 22.16 17.64
CA ASP A 54 -13.66 22.88 17.25
C ASP A 54 -14.27 22.36 15.94
N LEU A 55 -13.40 21.99 14.98
CA LEU A 55 -13.85 21.41 13.73
C LEU A 55 -14.33 19.97 13.91
N ARG A 56 -13.65 19.19 14.74
CA ARG A 56 -14.08 17.81 15.03
C ARG A 56 -15.44 17.76 15.75
N GLU A 57 -15.69 18.69 16.66
CA GLU A 57 -17.00 18.82 17.31
C GLU A 57 -18.13 19.09 16.31
N LYS A 58 -17.81 19.76 15.20
CA LYS A 58 -18.74 20.01 14.10
C LYS A 58 -18.74 18.90 13.05
N LEU A 59 -18.08 17.78 13.34
CA LEU A 59 -17.99 16.59 12.48
C LEU A 59 -17.29 16.83 11.13
N TYR A 60 -16.37 17.79 11.08
CA TYR A 60 -15.59 18.01 9.86
C TYR A 60 -14.67 16.82 9.58
N GLN A 61 -14.55 16.50 8.30
CA GLN A 61 -13.73 15.42 7.76
C GLN A 61 -13.10 15.89 6.47
N TYR A 62 -11.91 15.41 6.16
CA TYR A 62 -11.31 15.57 4.83
C TYR A 62 -11.16 14.20 4.18
N ASN A 63 -11.33 14.20 2.87
CA ASN A 63 -11.18 13.01 2.03
C ASN A 63 -10.10 13.28 0.99
N ALA A 64 -9.17 12.33 0.81
CA ALA A 64 -8.10 12.44 -0.16
C ALA A 64 -7.84 11.07 -0.79
N PRO A 65 -7.95 10.93 -2.11
CA PRO A 65 -7.77 9.65 -2.79
C PRO A 65 -6.38 9.05 -2.53
N VAL A 66 -6.32 7.72 -2.51
CA VAL A 66 -5.08 6.96 -2.40
C VAL A 66 -4.85 6.21 -3.70
N HIS A 67 -3.61 6.26 -4.20
CA HIS A 67 -3.21 5.55 -5.41
C HIS A 67 -2.06 4.59 -5.07
N ILE A 68 -2.28 3.31 -5.30
CA ILE A 68 -1.25 2.28 -5.18
C ILE A 68 -1.03 1.71 -6.57
N GLY A 69 0.21 1.72 -7.03
CA GLY A 69 0.56 1.31 -8.38
C GLY A 69 0.45 -0.19 -8.62
N LYS A 70 1.00 -0.63 -9.75
CA LYS A 70 1.04 -2.04 -10.17
C LYS A 70 2.19 -2.77 -9.50
N ASN A 71 2.02 -4.08 -9.31
CA ASN A 71 3.09 -4.96 -8.80
C ASN A 71 3.68 -4.50 -7.47
N CYS A 72 2.90 -3.83 -6.63
CA CYS A 72 3.36 -3.46 -5.30
C CYS A 72 3.15 -4.62 -4.32
N TRP A 73 3.98 -4.67 -3.31
CA TRP A 73 3.76 -5.53 -2.16
C TRP A 73 3.68 -4.67 -0.91
N ILE A 74 2.50 -4.66 -0.31
CA ILE A 74 2.24 -3.91 0.92
C ILE A 74 2.32 -4.90 2.08
N GLY A 75 3.37 -4.79 2.89
CA GLY A 75 3.67 -5.71 3.96
C GLY A 75 2.64 -5.70 5.09
N ALA A 76 2.56 -6.79 5.82
CA ALA A 76 1.59 -7.01 6.90
C ALA A 76 1.57 -5.85 7.91
N GLY A 77 0.38 -5.47 8.34
CA GLY A 77 0.19 -4.44 9.38
C GLY A 77 0.54 -3.02 8.94
N SER A 78 0.78 -2.78 7.66
CA SER A 78 1.06 -1.44 7.15
C SER A 78 -0.19 -0.56 7.15
N LEU A 79 0.03 0.75 7.27
CA LEU A 79 -1.00 1.76 7.26
C LEU A 79 -0.69 2.78 6.18
N ILE A 80 -1.61 2.95 5.23
CA ILE A 80 -1.48 3.93 4.15
C ILE A 80 -2.45 5.08 4.44
N LEU A 81 -1.91 6.30 4.55
CA LEU A 81 -2.68 7.47 4.96
C LEU A 81 -3.32 8.20 3.77
N PRO A 82 -4.34 9.05 4.04
CA PRO A 82 -5.05 9.76 2.99
C PRO A 82 -4.13 10.59 2.08
N GLY A 83 -4.41 10.56 0.78
CA GLY A 83 -3.71 11.34 -0.22
C GLY A 83 -2.38 10.77 -0.69
N VAL A 84 -1.98 9.60 -0.19
CA VAL A 84 -0.70 8.98 -0.55
C VAL A 84 -0.77 8.32 -1.92
N THR A 85 0.28 8.49 -2.70
CA THR A 85 0.55 7.74 -3.94
C THR A 85 1.79 6.87 -3.74
N ILE A 86 1.66 5.58 -4.03
CA ILE A 86 2.77 4.62 -4.05
C ILE A 86 3.00 4.21 -5.51
N GLY A 87 4.22 4.41 -6.00
CA GLY A 87 4.59 4.09 -7.38
C GLY A 87 4.66 2.60 -7.66
N ASP A 88 4.70 2.24 -8.94
CA ASP A 88 4.72 0.84 -9.39
C ASP A 88 5.92 0.08 -8.84
N ASN A 89 5.78 -1.23 -8.71
CA ASN A 89 6.83 -2.18 -8.33
C ASN A 89 7.41 -1.97 -6.93
N THR A 90 6.80 -1.15 -6.10
CA THR A 90 7.34 -0.78 -4.79
C THR A 90 6.95 -1.78 -3.71
N VAL A 91 7.88 -2.03 -2.82
CA VAL A 91 7.67 -2.85 -1.62
C VAL A 91 7.59 -1.95 -0.40
N ILE A 92 6.52 -2.08 0.35
CA ILE A 92 6.35 -1.45 1.66
C ILE A 92 6.57 -2.53 2.72
N GLY A 93 7.57 -2.32 3.56
CA GLY A 93 7.89 -3.28 4.63
C GLY A 93 6.79 -3.39 5.68
N ALA A 94 6.68 -4.55 6.32
CA ALA A 94 5.68 -4.82 7.33
C ALA A 94 5.69 -3.77 8.46
N GLY A 95 4.51 -3.41 8.95
CA GLY A 95 4.35 -2.46 10.06
C GLY A 95 4.68 -1.01 9.70
N SER A 96 4.80 -0.67 8.43
CA SER A 96 5.11 0.69 8.00
C SER A 96 3.89 1.61 8.10
N VAL A 97 4.14 2.90 8.37
CA VAL A 97 3.12 3.95 8.31
C VAL A 97 3.49 4.91 7.19
N VAL A 98 2.78 4.81 6.07
CA VAL A 98 3.07 5.59 4.87
C VAL A 98 2.32 6.91 4.94
N THR A 99 3.04 7.98 5.21
CA THR A 99 2.51 9.34 5.41
C THR A 99 2.73 10.26 4.22
N LYS A 100 3.61 9.88 3.29
CA LYS A 100 4.00 10.66 2.10
C LYS A 100 4.09 9.76 0.89
N ASN A 101 4.08 10.34 -0.30
CA ASN A 101 4.24 9.60 -1.54
C ASN A 101 5.58 8.82 -1.56
N ILE A 102 5.51 7.62 -2.10
CA ILE A 102 6.66 6.73 -2.27
C ILE A 102 6.86 6.52 -3.78
N PRO A 103 8.07 6.71 -4.29
CA PRO A 103 8.34 6.53 -5.71
C PRO A 103 8.25 5.07 -6.14
N ALA A 104 8.27 4.83 -7.45
CA ALA A 104 8.32 3.49 -8.02
C ALA A 104 9.68 2.81 -7.79
N ASP A 105 9.69 1.49 -7.88
CA ASP A 105 10.89 0.65 -7.94
C ASP A 105 11.79 0.75 -6.70
N VAL A 106 11.19 0.91 -5.53
CA VAL A 106 11.92 1.01 -4.26
C VAL A 106 11.39 0.04 -3.20
N VAL A 107 12.20 -0.17 -2.19
CA VAL A 107 11.78 -0.74 -0.90
C VAL A 107 11.74 0.40 0.10
N ALA A 108 10.60 0.61 0.74
CA ALA A 108 10.39 1.64 1.75
C ALA A 108 9.86 1.00 3.04
N VAL A 109 10.32 1.49 4.18
CA VAL A 109 10.00 0.87 5.48
C VAL A 109 9.90 1.91 6.59
N GLY A 110 9.20 1.56 7.63
CA GLY A 110 9.24 2.25 8.93
C GLY A 110 8.05 3.15 9.22
N ASN A 111 8.15 3.83 10.34
CA ASN A 111 7.16 4.80 10.82
C ASN A 111 7.89 6.08 11.29
N PRO A 112 7.81 7.18 10.53
CA PRO A 112 7.19 7.29 9.22
C PRO A 112 7.98 6.50 8.16
N CYS A 113 7.26 5.96 7.17
CA CYS A 113 7.87 5.17 6.10
C CYS A 113 8.84 6.00 5.27
N ARG A 114 10.02 5.45 4.99
CA ARG A 114 11.09 6.08 4.21
C ARG A 114 11.67 5.09 3.22
N VAL A 115 12.13 5.59 2.08
CA VAL A 115 12.84 4.79 1.10
C VAL A 115 14.11 4.23 1.74
N LEU A 116 14.24 2.92 1.73
CA LEU A 116 15.40 2.20 2.24
C LEU A 116 16.45 2.01 1.12
N ARG A 117 15.99 1.56 -0.05
CA ARG A 117 16.83 1.29 -1.22
C ARG A 117 16.00 1.18 -2.49
N SER A 118 16.67 1.24 -3.63
CA SER A 118 16.07 0.89 -4.91
C SER A 118 16.07 -0.62 -5.10
N ILE A 119 15.08 -1.14 -5.84
CA ILE A 119 15.08 -2.51 -6.35
C ILE A 119 16.11 -2.57 -7.46
N GLY A 120 16.97 -3.59 -7.45
CA GLY A 120 18.11 -3.66 -8.36
C GLY A 120 18.52 -5.09 -8.75
N GLU A 121 19.71 -5.22 -9.32
CA GLU A 121 20.22 -6.49 -9.89
C GLU A 121 20.26 -7.63 -8.88
N LYS A 122 20.56 -7.37 -7.62
CA LYS A 122 20.53 -8.39 -6.57
C LYS A 122 19.16 -9.05 -6.43
N ASP A 123 18.10 -8.28 -6.66
CA ASP A 123 16.72 -8.78 -6.56
C ASP A 123 16.38 -9.71 -7.74
N ARG A 124 17.14 -9.65 -8.83
CA ARG A 124 17.05 -10.59 -9.95
C ARG A 124 17.87 -11.86 -9.72
N GLU A 125 18.79 -11.84 -8.77
CA GLU A 125 19.68 -12.95 -8.45
C GLU A 125 19.16 -13.77 -7.27
N TYR A 126 18.66 -13.08 -6.24
CA TYR A 126 18.17 -13.70 -5.00
C TYR A 126 16.73 -13.30 -4.72
N TYR A 127 15.86 -14.29 -4.49
CA TYR A 127 14.47 -14.00 -4.13
C TYR A 127 14.26 -13.78 -2.62
N PHE A 128 15.17 -14.30 -1.80
CA PHE A 128 15.14 -14.10 -0.34
C PHE A 128 16.50 -14.45 0.26
N LYS A 129 17.16 -13.48 0.86
CA LYS A 129 18.50 -13.64 1.46
C LYS A 129 19.47 -14.26 0.46
N GLU A 130 20.03 -15.45 0.76
CA GLU A 130 20.99 -16.16 -0.08
C GLU A 130 20.33 -17.17 -1.05
N LYS A 131 19.00 -17.19 -1.09
CA LYS A 131 18.26 -18.11 -1.96
C LYS A 131 18.21 -17.58 -3.38
N ARG A 132 18.90 -18.26 -4.27
CA ARG A 132 19.00 -17.88 -5.68
C ARG A 132 17.72 -18.17 -6.44
N ILE A 133 17.43 -17.30 -7.41
CA ILE A 133 16.34 -17.51 -8.37
C ILE A 133 16.79 -18.52 -9.41
N ASP A 134 15.99 -19.55 -9.65
CA ASP A 134 16.17 -20.49 -10.75
C ASP A 134 15.32 -20.03 -11.94
N TRP A 135 15.85 -19.13 -12.73
CA TRP A 135 15.15 -18.57 -13.87
C TRP A 135 14.68 -19.62 -14.87
N PRO A 136 15.50 -20.65 -15.25
CA PRO A 136 15.03 -21.73 -16.11
C PRO A 136 13.79 -22.45 -15.59
N GLU A 137 13.67 -22.64 -14.28
CA GLU A 137 12.47 -23.25 -13.68
C GLU A 137 11.25 -22.34 -13.72
N ILE A 138 11.44 -21.04 -13.49
CA ILE A 138 10.36 -20.05 -13.48
C ILE A 138 9.81 -19.79 -14.89
N GLU A 139 10.66 -19.85 -15.91
CA GLU A 139 10.30 -19.56 -17.30
C GLU A 139 9.67 -20.76 -18.03
N LYS A 140 9.52 -21.92 -17.36
CA LYS A 140 8.81 -23.08 -17.91
C LYS A 140 7.30 -22.81 -18.03
#